data_f4b078e20095c9ec5846e179614777b4
#
_entry.id   f4b078e20095c9ec5846e179614777b4
#
_cell.length_a   1.000
_cell.length_b   1.000
_cell.length_c   1.000
_cell.angle_alpha   90.00
_cell.angle_beta   90.00
_cell.angle_gamma   90.00
#
_symmetry.space_group_name_H-M   'P 1'
#
loop_
_entity.id
_entity.type
_entity.pdbx_description
1 polymer ?
#
loop_
_entity_poly.entity_id
_entity_poly.type
_entity_poly.pdbx_seq_one_letter_code
_entity_poly.pdbx_strand_id
1 'polypeptide(L)'
;MKNVISLIGLLLIFSCEKKEEKKDIINQKDGDWIILNDKNKIPEQIKDFFLAKENRELDIVNPDEEFNRTDVVLKPNLPFRQLRLLEKKNQTWRMVYIQGGIGKSYQFYEFKIQGDTISEIKKAYSFENIETNDSLEYYIKKEKVKFEKIKIKYEY
;
A
#
# COMPACT_ATOMS: atom_id res chain seq x y z
N MET A 1 4.59 74.54 -24.68
CA MET A 1 5.23 73.30 -25.13
C MET A 1 4.94 72.23 -24.03
N LYS A 2 4.04 71.30 -24.33
CA LYS A 2 3.52 70.32 -23.35
C LYS A 2 4.22 68.99 -23.59
N ASN A 3 4.96 68.51 -22.61
CA ASN A 3 5.56 67.18 -22.64
C ASN A 3 4.52 66.16 -22.22
N VAL A 4 4.19 65.25 -23.13
CA VAL A 4 3.36 64.09 -22.90
C VAL A 4 4.30 62.94 -22.56
N ILE A 5 4.33 62.51 -21.29
CA ILE A 5 5.03 61.31 -20.84
C ILE A 5 4.07 60.13 -21.04
N SER A 6 4.42 59.25 -22.00
CA SER A 6 3.71 58.03 -22.29
C SER A 6 4.15 56.94 -21.26
N LEU A 7 3.24 56.58 -20.38
CA LEU A 7 3.45 55.50 -19.39
C LEU A 7 3.10 54.17 -20.05
N ILE A 8 4.11 53.41 -20.49
CA ILE A 8 3.94 52.07 -21.01
C ILE A 8 3.82 51.12 -19.82
N GLY A 9 2.60 50.66 -19.55
CA GLY A 9 2.32 49.63 -18.54
C GLY A 9 2.75 48.28 -19.04
N LEU A 10 3.78 47.71 -18.40
CA LEU A 10 4.26 46.35 -18.64
C LEU A 10 3.34 45.34 -17.91
N LEU A 11 2.41 44.74 -18.64
CA LEU A 11 1.56 43.65 -18.17
C LEU A 11 2.39 42.36 -18.13
N LEU A 12 2.88 41.99 -16.94
CA LEU A 12 3.44 40.66 -16.66
C LEU A 12 2.28 39.67 -16.57
N ILE A 13 2.07 38.91 -17.63
CA ILE A 13 1.17 37.76 -17.65
C ILE A 13 1.90 36.63 -16.96
N PHE A 14 1.59 36.38 -15.68
CA PHE A 14 1.98 35.11 -15.01
C PHE A 14 1.20 33.98 -15.66
N SER A 15 1.83 33.31 -16.63
CA SER A 15 1.37 32.03 -17.14
C SER A 15 1.59 30.97 -16.05
N CYS A 16 0.53 30.65 -15.35
CA CYS A 16 0.50 29.51 -14.42
C CYS A 16 0.40 28.26 -15.29
N GLU A 17 1.55 27.65 -15.62
CA GLU A 17 1.59 26.31 -16.20
C GLU A 17 1.01 25.32 -15.17
N LYS A 18 -0.26 24.97 -15.34
CA LYS A 18 -0.80 23.74 -14.73
C LYS A 18 -0.02 22.56 -15.32
N LYS A 19 0.88 21.99 -14.53
CA LYS A 19 1.35 20.63 -14.78
C LYS A 19 0.12 19.71 -14.80
N GLU A 20 -0.33 19.36 -15.99
CA GLU A 20 -1.22 18.22 -16.17
C GLU A 20 -0.45 16.99 -15.69
N GLU A 21 -0.82 16.46 -14.52
CA GLU A 21 -0.50 15.09 -14.18
C GLU A 21 -1.05 14.20 -15.30
N LYS A 22 -0.14 13.69 -16.13
CA LYS A 22 -0.45 12.58 -17.03
C LYS A 22 -0.94 11.43 -16.16
N LYS A 23 -2.26 11.31 -16.04
CA LYS A 23 -2.90 10.05 -15.68
C LYS A 23 -2.51 9.06 -16.78
N ASP A 24 -1.54 8.23 -16.50
CA ASP A 24 -1.31 7.02 -17.28
C ASP A 24 -2.58 6.18 -17.13
N ILE A 25 -3.48 6.33 -18.10
CA ILE A 25 -4.61 5.42 -18.31
C ILE A 25 -3.98 4.16 -18.86
N ILE A 26 -3.46 3.33 -17.96
CA ILE A 26 -3.09 1.95 -18.28
C ILE A 26 -4.41 1.30 -18.72
N ASN A 27 -4.47 0.85 -19.96
CA ASN A 27 -5.55 0.00 -20.49
C ASN A 27 -5.56 -1.32 -19.69
N GLN A 28 -6.17 -1.29 -18.51
CA GLN A 28 -6.35 -2.46 -17.68
C GLN A 28 -7.43 -3.32 -18.30
N LYS A 29 -7.05 -4.53 -18.72
CA LYS A 29 -8.02 -5.58 -19.03
C LYS A 29 -8.84 -5.88 -17.80
N ASP A 30 -10.15 -5.97 -17.98
CA ASP A 30 -11.08 -6.37 -16.91
C ASP A 30 -10.59 -7.68 -16.29
N GLY A 31 -10.21 -7.65 -15.03
CA GLY A 31 -9.69 -8.81 -14.31
C GLY A 31 -8.21 -8.82 -13.94
N ASP A 32 -7.44 -7.79 -14.25
CA ASP A 32 -6.02 -7.67 -13.83
C ASP A 32 -5.90 -7.07 -12.42
N TRP A 33 -4.78 -7.38 -11.74
CA TRP A 33 -4.46 -6.77 -10.46
C TRP A 33 -4.06 -5.30 -10.61
N ILE A 34 -4.68 -4.43 -9.83
CA ILE A 34 -4.34 -3.01 -9.73
C ILE A 34 -3.33 -2.84 -8.61
N ILE A 35 -2.10 -2.47 -8.94
CA ILE A 35 -1.04 -2.22 -7.97
C ILE A 35 -1.21 -0.82 -7.38
N LEU A 36 -1.23 -0.72 -6.07
CA LEU A 36 -1.45 0.53 -5.33
C LEU A 36 -0.23 0.96 -4.51
N ASN A 37 0.47 0.04 -3.89
CA ASN A 37 1.73 0.16 -3.13
C ASN A 37 1.90 1.42 -2.27
N ASP A 38 0.81 1.91 -1.69
CA ASP A 38 0.77 3.08 -0.81
C ASP A 38 -0.04 2.72 0.45
N LYS A 39 0.55 2.89 1.63
CA LYS A 39 -0.12 2.63 2.92
C LYS A 39 -1.42 3.41 3.10
N ASN A 40 -1.51 4.60 2.49
CA ASN A 40 -2.71 5.44 2.55
C ASN A 40 -3.87 4.88 1.70
N LYS A 41 -3.58 3.90 0.83
CA LYS A 41 -4.58 3.17 0.02
C LYS A 41 -5.07 1.89 0.68
N ILE A 42 -4.53 1.54 1.85
CA ILE A 42 -5.03 0.39 2.63
C ILE A 42 -6.46 0.70 3.09
N PRO A 43 -7.46 -0.15 2.73
CA PRO A 43 -8.84 0.02 3.14
C PRO A 43 -8.99 0.08 4.67
N GLU A 44 -9.96 0.87 5.14
CA GLU A 44 -10.23 1.02 6.58
C GLU A 44 -10.57 -0.34 7.22
N GLN A 45 -11.36 -1.17 6.52
CA GLN A 45 -11.71 -2.52 6.99
C GLN A 45 -10.48 -3.39 7.28
N ILE A 46 -9.39 -3.23 6.50
CA ILE A 46 -8.13 -3.95 6.75
C ILE A 46 -7.43 -3.38 7.98
N LYS A 47 -7.43 -2.06 8.17
CA LYS A 47 -6.86 -1.42 9.37
C LYS A 47 -7.62 -1.85 10.63
N ASP A 48 -8.95 -1.86 10.58
CA ASP A 48 -9.83 -2.31 11.66
C ASP A 48 -9.58 -3.78 12.02
N PHE A 49 -9.37 -4.64 11.00
CA PHE A 49 -8.98 -6.02 11.24
C PHE A 49 -7.68 -6.12 12.05
N PHE A 50 -6.65 -5.35 11.71
CA PHE A 50 -5.39 -5.36 12.45
C PHE A 50 -5.55 -4.77 13.84
N LEU A 51 -6.33 -3.69 13.99
CA LEU A 51 -6.65 -3.09 15.28
C LEU A 51 -7.32 -4.10 16.20
N ALA A 52 -8.35 -4.80 15.71
CA ALA A 52 -9.07 -5.81 16.48
C ALA A 52 -8.20 -7.03 16.83
N LYS A 53 -7.32 -7.44 15.89
CA LYS A 53 -6.46 -8.61 16.06
C LYS A 53 -5.30 -8.37 17.02
N GLU A 54 -4.73 -7.16 17.03
CA GLU A 54 -3.47 -6.85 17.72
C GLU A 54 -3.64 -5.85 18.86
N ASN A 55 -4.85 -5.34 19.05
CA ASN A 55 -5.19 -4.28 20.00
C ASN A 55 -4.30 -3.02 19.83
N ARG A 56 -3.89 -2.76 18.60
CA ARG A 56 -3.13 -1.57 18.18
C ARG A 56 -3.33 -1.30 16.70
N GLU A 57 -3.20 -0.04 16.31
CA GLU A 57 -3.26 0.38 14.91
C GLU A 57 -2.22 -0.35 14.04
N LEU A 58 -2.54 -0.48 12.76
CA LEU A 58 -1.62 -1.02 11.77
C LEU A 58 -0.48 -0.02 11.54
N ASP A 59 0.61 -0.20 12.27
CA ASP A 59 1.81 0.60 12.16
C ASP A 59 2.72 0.04 11.06
N ILE A 60 2.74 0.72 9.89
CA ILE A 60 3.42 0.28 8.67
C ILE A 60 3.93 1.48 7.87
N VAL A 61 5.09 1.34 7.24
CA VAL A 61 5.65 2.33 6.30
C VAL A 61 5.48 1.89 4.84
N ASN A 62 5.67 2.82 3.91
CA ASN A 62 5.67 2.55 2.48
C ASN A 62 6.89 1.70 2.04
N PRO A 63 6.91 1.16 0.80
CA PRO A 63 7.97 0.25 0.34
C PRO A 63 9.38 0.81 0.45
N ASP A 64 9.58 2.11 0.22
CA ASP A 64 10.90 2.74 0.18
C ASP A 64 11.26 3.49 1.48
N GLU A 65 10.37 3.45 2.49
CA GLU A 65 10.59 4.13 3.77
C GLU A 65 11.36 3.23 4.75
N GLU A 66 12.11 3.86 5.66
CA GLU A 66 12.86 3.14 6.70
C GLU A 66 11.92 2.47 7.72
N PHE A 67 12.30 1.31 8.22
CA PHE A 67 11.62 0.59 9.28
C PHE A 67 12.61 -0.20 10.15
N ASN A 68 12.21 -0.60 11.34
CA ASN A 68 13.02 -1.45 12.22
C ASN A 68 13.02 -2.89 11.68
N ARG A 69 14.14 -3.30 11.05
CA ARG A 69 14.28 -4.62 10.40
C ARG A 69 14.59 -5.74 11.36
N THR A 70 15.16 -5.42 12.52
CA THR A 70 15.65 -6.38 13.52
C THR A 70 14.95 -6.14 14.86
N ASP A 71 15.15 -7.03 15.82
CA ASP A 71 14.71 -6.89 17.20
C ASP A 71 15.46 -5.80 17.97
N VAL A 72 16.63 -5.40 17.48
CA VAL A 72 17.35 -4.24 18.02
C VAL A 72 16.68 -2.96 17.51
N VAL A 73 16.01 -2.25 18.40
CA VAL A 73 15.34 -0.98 18.09
C VAL A 73 16.39 0.12 18.00
N LEU A 74 16.86 0.38 16.79
CA LEU A 74 17.81 1.49 16.55
C LEU A 74 17.11 2.85 16.51
N LYS A 75 15.88 2.90 16.07
CA LYS A 75 15.05 4.11 15.97
C LYS A 75 13.66 3.83 16.57
N PRO A 76 13.41 4.26 17.83
CA PRO A 76 12.18 3.91 18.56
C PRO A 76 10.87 4.31 17.84
N ASN A 77 10.92 5.35 17.02
CA ASN A 77 9.74 5.90 16.32
C ASN A 77 9.47 5.24 14.97
N LEU A 78 10.28 4.27 14.54
CA LEU A 78 10.04 3.58 13.28
C LEU A 78 9.21 2.32 13.51
N PRO A 79 8.25 2.04 12.62
CA PRO A 79 7.51 0.79 12.61
C PRO A 79 8.40 -0.44 12.40
N PHE A 80 7.87 -1.60 12.79
CA PHE A 80 8.47 -2.91 12.48
C PHE A 80 7.94 -3.51 11.18
N ARG A 81 7.11 -2.76 10.42
CA ARG A 81 6.50 -3.25 9.19
C ARG A 81 6.78 -2.32 8.04
N GLN A 82 7.06 -2.92 6.88
CA GLN A 82 7.19 -2.21 5.62
C GLN A 82 6.30 -2.87 4.58
N LEU A 83 5.40 -2.09 4.00
CA LEU A 83 4.58 -2.54 2.87
C LEU A 83 5.48 -2.93 1.68
N ARG A 84 5.16 -4.02 1.01
CA ARG A 84 5.89 -4.49 -0.19
C ARG A 84 4.97 -4.55 -1.39
N LEU A 85 3.75 -5.00 -1.19
CA LEU A 85 2.74 -5.09 -2.22
C LEU A 85 1.38 -4.77 -1.62
N LEU A 86 0.67 -3.86 -2.25
CA LEU A 86 -0.76 -3.66 -2.06
C LEU A 86 -1.42 -3.66 -3.43
N GLU A 87 -2.32 -4.59 -3.64
CA GLU A 87 -3.01 -4.73 -4.91
C GLU A 87 -4.48 -5.10 -4.72
N LYS A 88 -5.27 -4.76 -5.72
CA LYS A 88 -6.71 -5.01 -5.73
C LYS A 88 -7.13 -5.66 -7.06
N LYS A 89 -8.01 -6.66 -6.95
CA LYS A 89 -8.71 -7.27 -8.10
C LYS A 89 -10.17 -7.49 -7.72
N ASN A 90 -11.09 -6.76 -8.34
CA ASN A 90 -12.51 -6.77 -7.98
C ASN A 90 -12.72 -6.46 -6.48
N GLN A 91 -13.27 -7.40 -5.73
CA GLN A 91 -13.49 -7.31 -4.28
C GLN A 91 -12.33 -7.87 -3.44
N THR A 92 -11.30 -8.41 -4.09
CA THR A 92 -10.15 -9.03 -3.43
C THR A 92 -9.00 -8.04 -3.33
N TRP A 93 -8.45 -7.94 -2.13
CA TRP A 93 -7.26 -7.17 -1.82
C TRP A 93 -6.15 -8.10 -1.38
N ARG A 94 -4.95 -7.89 -1.87
CA ARG A 94 -3.74 -8.54 -1.39
C ARG A 94 -2.81 -7.52 -0.76
N MET A 95 -2.29 -7.85 0.41
CA MET A 95 -1.30 -7.05 1.11
C MET A 95 -0.13 -7.94 1.49
N VAL A 96 1.06 -7.54 1.09
CA VAL A 96 2.31 -8.16 1.48
C VAL A 96 3.13 -7.15 2.25
N TYR A 97 3.63 -7.51 3.40
CA TYR A 97 4.55 -6.68 4.15
C TYR A 97 5.69 -7.50 4.76
N ILE A 98 6.83 -6.85 4.94
CA ILE A 98 7.91 -7.39 5.74
C ILE A 98 7.59 -7.13 7.20
N GLN A 99 7.70 -8.16 8.02
CA GLN A 99 7.73 -8.05 9.47
C GLN A 99 9.19 -8.09 9.91
N GLY A 100 9.66 -7.01 10.54
CA GLY A 100 10.93 -6.96 11.23
C GLY A 100 10.86 -7.62 12.60
N GLY A 101 12.01 -7.78 13.25
CA GLY A 101 12.16 -8.45 14.54
C GLY A 101 13.11 -9.63 14.44
N ILE A 102 12.87 -10.70 15.20
CA ILE A 102 13.68 -11.92 15.18
C ILE A 102 13.47 -12.63 13.84
N GLY A 103 14.33 -12.34 12.88
CA GLY A 103 14.24 -12.84 11.52
C GLY A 103 13.27 -12.02 10.63
N LYS A 104 13.72 -11.75 9.41
CA LYS A 104 12.91 -11.08 8.38
C LYS A 104 11.93 -12.08 7.78
N SER A 105 10.64 -11.81 7.85
CA SER A 105 9.62 -12.62 7.20
C SER A 105 8.65 -11.78 6.39
N TYR A 106 8.14 -12.34 5.30
CA TYR A 106 7.08 -11.75 4.52
C TYR A 106 5.74 -12.30 5.01
N GLN A 107 4.83 -11.39 5.33
CA GLN A 107 3.47 -11.70 5.74
C GLN A 107 2.54 -11.37 4.57
N PHE A 108 1.65 -12.30 4.27
CA PHE A 108 0.69 -12.21 3.16
C PHE A 108 -0.70 -12.27 3.72
N TYR A 109 -1.55 -11.37 3.22
CA TYR A 109 -2.97 -11.39 3.48
C TYR A 109 -3.72 -11.23 2.17
N GLU A 110 -4.77 -12.01 2.02
CA GLU A 110 -5.78 -11.83 0.99
C GLU A 110 -7.12 -11.60 1.68
N PHE A 111 -7.74 -10.46 1.42
CA PHE A 111 -9.02 -10.05 2.00
C PHE A 111 -10.06 -9.97 0.90
N LYS A 112 -11.23 -10.54 1.13
CA LYS A 112 -12.40 -10.30 0.28
C LYS A 112 -13.31 -9.32 1.00
N ILE A 113 -13.44 -8.11 0.44
CA ILE A 113 -14.24 -7.01 1.02
C ILE A 113 -15.53 -6.86 0.21
N GLN A 114 -16.67 -6.91 0.90
CA GLN A 114 -18.00 -6.73 0.33
C GLN A 114 -18.72 -5.60 1.09
N GLY A 115 -18.89 -4.45 0.42
CA GLY A 115 -19.34 -3.23 1.10
C GLY A 115 -18.36 -2.85 2.22
N ASP A 116 -18.87 -2.70 3.44
CA ASP A 116 -18.09 -2.30 4.61
C ASP A 116 -17.55 -3.49 5.43
N THR A 117 -17.69 -4.72 4.94
CA THR A 117 -17.30 -5.92 5.70
C THR A 117 -16.29 -6.77 4.97
N ILE A 118 -15.42 -7.43 5.74
CA ILE A 118 -14.53 -8.46 5.24
C ILE A 118 -15.29 -9.81 5.31
N SER A 119 -15.51 -10.44 4.15
CA SER A 119 -16.21 -11.73 4.07
C SER A 119 -15.26 -12.93 4.10
N GLU A 120 -14.00 -12.77 3.75
CA GLU A 120 -12.99 -13.84 3.79
C GLU A 120 -11.60 -13.24 4.03
N ILE A 121 -10.81 -13.94 4.84
CA ILE A 121 -9.40 -13.62 5.06
C ILE A 121 -8.59 -14.90 4.86
N LYS A 122 -7.51 -14.76 4.07
CA LYS A 122 -6.48 -15.79 3.98
C LYS A 122 -5.14 -15.17 4.40
N LYS A 123 -4.33 -15.95 5.06
CA LYS A 123 -2.99 -15.57 5.49
C LYS A 123 -1.97 -16.60 5.02
N ALA A 124 -0.79 -16.11 4.67
CA ALA A 124 0.41 -16.93 4.48
C ALA A 124 1.62 -16.20 5.04
N TYR A 125 2.73 -16.90 5.15
CA TYR A 125 4.03 -16.31 5.42
C TYR A 125 5.12 -17.00 4.61
N SER A 126 6.22 -16.31 4.36
CA SER A 126 7.38 -16.87 3.66
C SER A 126 8.65 -16.13 4.08
N PHE A 127 9.78 -16.80 3.92
CA PHE A 127 11.11 -16.19 4.01
C PHE A 127 11.68 -15.83 2.62
N GLU A 128 10.98 -16.19 1.55
CA GLU A 128 11.36 -15.85 0.17
C GLU A 128 11.17 -14.35 -0.08
N ASN A 129 12.06 -13.76 -0.89
CA ASN A 129 11.97 -12.34 -1.23
C ASN A 129 10.84 -12.11 -2.24
N ILE A 130 9.79 -11.43 -1.82
CA ILE A 130 8.60 -11.18 -2.64
C ILE A 130 8.35 -9.68 -2.67
N GLU A 131 8.53 -9.10 -3.85
CA GLU A 131 8.44 -7.65 -4.07
C GLU A 131 7.44 -7.26 -5.16
N THR A 132 7.02 -8.23 -5.96
CA THR A 132 6.10 -8.01 -7.09
C THR A 132 5.01 -9.06 -7.12
N ASN A 133 3.91 -8.77 -7.82
CA ASN A 133 2.86 -9.75 -8.06
C ASN A 133 3.40 -11.00 -8.78
N ASP A 134 4.27 -10.84 -9.76
CA ASP A 134 4.84 -11.96 -10.50
C ASP A 134 5.67 -12.88 -9.61
N SER A 135 6.46 -12.32 -8.68
CA SER A 135 7.20 -13.12 -7.70
C SER A 135 6.26 -13.84 -6.74
N LEU A 136 5.17 -13.19 -6.30
CA LEU A 136 4.15 -13.82 -5.45
C LEU A 136 3.47 -14.99 -6.18
N GLU A 137 2.97 -14.79 -7.39
CA GLU A 137 2.33 -15.84 -8.19
C GLU A 137 3.29 -17.01 -8.47
N TYR A 138 4.57 -16.73 -8.74
CA TYR A 138 5.59 -17.75 -8.90
C TYR A 138 5.72 -18.62 -7.64
N TYR A 139 5.82 -18.01 -6.43
CA TYR A 139 5.99 -18.74 -5.19
C TYR A 139 4.71 -19.47 -4.74
N ILE A 140 3.53 -18.93 -5.06
CA ILE A 140 2.25 -19.65 -4.89
C ILE A 140 2.25 -20.91 -5.76
N LYS A 141 2.60 -20.79 -7.04
CA LYS A 141 2.67 -21.93 -7.98
C LYS A 141 3.70 -22.99 -7.56
N LYS A 142 4.78 -22.57 -6.89
CA LYS A 142 5.82 -23.48 -6.35
C LYS A 142 5.48 -24.01 -4.96
N GLU A 143 4.28 -23.75 -4.45
CA GLU A 143 3.81 -24.14 -3.11
C GLU A 143 4.69 -23.63 -1.95
N LYS A 144 5.51 -22.61 -2.18
CA LYS A 144 6.33 -21.95 -1.16
C LYS A 144 5.56 -20.91 -0.35
N VAL A 145 4.44 -20.42 -0.89
CA VAL A 145 3.46 -19.58 -0.21
C VAL A 145 2.13 -20.32 -0.21
N LYS A 146 1.69 -20.77 0.96
CA LYS A 146 0.43 -21.50 1.13
C LYS A 146 -0.51 -20.67 1.98
N PHE A 147 -1.62 -20.27 1.40
CA PHE A 147 -2.64 -19.51 2.09
C PHE A 147 -3.55 -20.40 2.94
N GLU A 148 -3.72 -20.02 4.20
CA GLU A 148 -4.67 -20.61 5.13
C GLU A 148 -5.81 -19.64 5.42
N LYS A 149 -7.05 -20.14 5.49
CA LYS A 149 -8.19 -19.31 5.88
C LYS A 149 -8.14 -19.01 7.38
N ILE A 150 -8.35 -17.72 7.69
CA ILE A 150 -8.53 -17.25 9.07
C ILE A 150 -10.02 -17.23 9.38
N LYS A 151 -10.41 -17.80 10.51
CA LYS A 151 -11.78 -17.63 11.03
C LYS A 151 -11.94 -16.20 11.53
N ILE A 152 -12.85 -15.46 10.95
CA ILE A 152 -13.21 -14.12 11.40
C ILE A 152 -14.12 -14.32 12.61
N LYS A 153 -13.61 -14.05 13.81
CA LYS A 153 -14.44 -13.93 15.01
C LYS A 153 -14.84 -12.46 15.12
N TYR A 154 -16.04 -12.13 14.65
CA TYR A 154 -16.65 -10.86 15.05
C TYR A 154 -17.22 -11.07 16.45
N GLU A 155 -16.55 -10.59 17.47
CA GLU A 155 -17.17 -10.32 18.76
C GLU A 155 -17.84 -8.94 18.62
N TYR A 156 -19.16 -8.95 18.50
CA TYR A 156 -20.01 -7.75 18.57
C TYR A 156 -20.17 -7.31 20.03
#